data_8236d8dfe90a39747c7dabdd500fc684
#
_entry.id   8236d8dfe90a39747c7dabdd500fc684
#
_cell.length_a   1.000
_cell.length_b   1.000
_cell.length_c   1.000
_cell.angle_alpha   90.00
_cell.angle_beta   90.00
_cell.angle_gamma   90.00
#
_symmetry.space_group_name_H-M   'P 1'
#
loop_
_entity.id
_entity.type
_entity.pdbx_description
1 polymer ?
#
loop_
_entity_poly.entity_id
_entity_poly.type
_entity_poly.pdbx_seq_one_letter_code
_entity_poly.pdbx_strand_id
1 'polypeptide(L)'
;MAKVESKRGLRHLVEINRVADAVMAARGDLYIEIDYPHQIAEVMRHIRQVCGDRSVAASRMLGSLLRHPMPSCPDIMDVQFLKEMGYTRFLIGDDICFRKEVLMQAIRLFRAVFT
;
A
#
# COMPACT_ATOMS: atom_id res chain seq x y z
N MET A 1 -6.40 -6.71 12.17
CA MET A 1 -5.27 -6.30 11.31
C MET A 1 -4.37 -5.36 12.08
N ALA A 2 -3.07 -5.62 12.08
CA ALA A 2 -2.08 -4.76 12.71
C ALA A 2 -1.55 -3.73 11.71
N LYS A 3 -1.39 -2.48 12.15
CA LYS A 3 -0.88 -1.39 11.32
C LYS A 3 0.59 -1.12 11.67
N VAL A 4 1.47 -1.27 10.68
CA VAL A 4 2.89 -0.96 10.83
C VAL A 4 3.16 0.39 10.18
N GLU A 5 3.51 1.37 11.00
CA GLU A 5 3.62 2.77 10.58
C GLU A 5 4.82 3.52 11.16
N SER A 6 5.71 2.80 11.87
CA SER A 6 6.85 3.41 12.55
C SER A 6 8.09 2.53 12.48
N LYS A 7 9.25 3.12 12.77
CA LYS A 7 10.51 2.36 12.93
C LYS A 7 10.39 1.30 14.01
N ARG A 8 9.69 1.59 15.09
CA ARG A 8 9.45 0.63 16.17
C ARG A 8 8.63 -0.56 15.68
N GLY A 9 7.56 -0.31 14.92
CA GLY A 9 6.78 -1.37 14.30
C GLY A 9 7.60 -2.25 13.37
N LEU A 10 8.47 -1.66 12.57
CA LEU A 10 9.37 -2.39 11.68
C LEU A 10 10.34 -3.30 12.45
N ARG A 11 10.89 -2.83 13.57
CA ARG A 11 11.78 -3.63 14.42
C ARG A 11 11.09 -4.85 15.03
N HIS A 12 9.79 -4.76 15.29
CA HIS A 12 8.97 -5.82 15.89
C HIS A 12 8.08 -6.53 14.87
N LEU A 13 8.41 -6.42 13.59
CA LEU A 13 7.56 -6.93 12.51
C LEU A 13 7.31 -8.43 12.62
N VAL A 14 8.32 -9.22 12.97
CA VAL A 14 8.19 -10.68 13.10
C VAL A 14 7.22 -11.04 14.21
N GLU A 15 7.32 -10.39 15.37
CA GLU A 15 6.42 -10.62 16.50
C GLU A 15 4.99 -10.19 16.17
N ILE A 16 4.83 -9.03 15.54
CA ILE A 16 3.52 -8.54 15.10
C ILE A 16 2.88 -9.53 14.13
N ASN A 17 3.66 -10.03 13.18
CA ASN A 17 3.17 -10.97 12.19
C ASN A 17 2.70 -12.30 12.80
N ARG A 18 3.31 -12.74 13.91
CA ARG A 18 2.92 -13.98 14.60
C ARG A 18 1.51 -13.91 15.18
N VAL A 19 1.08 -12.74 15.64
CA VAL A 19 -0.18 -12.58 16.35
C VAL A 19 -1.29 -11.92 15.53
N ALA A 20 -0.96 -11.31 14.41
CA ALA A 20 -1.92 -10.60 13.56
C ALA A 20 -2.44 -11.48 12.41
N ASP A 21 -3.72 -11.37 12.11
CA ASP A 21 -4.31 -12.03 10.93
C ASP A 21 -3.89 -11.38 9.62
N ALA A 22 -3.62 -10.07 9.67
CA ALA A 22 -3.10 -9.31 8.54
C ALA A 22 -2.23 -8.16 9.06
N VAL A 23 -1.25 -7.74 8.27
CA VAL A 23 -0.35 -6.64 8.60
C VAL A 23 -0.43 -5.58 7.51
N MET A 24 -0.82 -4.38 7.90
CA MET A 24 -0.92 -3.23 7.00
C MET A 24 0.40 -2.48 6.98
N ALA A 25 1.00 -2.36 5.82
CA ALA A 25 2.10 -1.45 5.56
C ALA A 25 1.54 -0.05 5.31
N ALA A 26 1.53 0.78 6.35
CA ALA A 26 0.99 2.14 6.30
C ALA A 26 2.02 3.08 5.67
N ARG A 27 2.09 3.08 4.35
CA ARG A 27 3.16 3.69 3.57
C ARG A 27 3.32 5.19 3.82
N GLY A 28 2.22 5.91 3.98
CA GLY A 28 2.25 7.35 4.23
C GLY A 28 2.97 7.72 5.52
N ASP A 29 2.68 7.02 6.60
CA ASP A 29 3.33 7.24 7.89
C ASP A 29 4.78 6.73 7.87
N LEU A 30 5.00 5.55 7.28
CA LEU A 30 6.35 4.99 7.14
C LEU A 30 7.28 5.92 6.37
N TYR A 31 6.80 6.55 5.31
CA TYR A 31 7.57 7.49 4.50
C TYR A 31 8.13 8.67 5.34
N ILE A 32 7.36 9.12 6.34
CA ILE A 32 7.77 10.20 7.24
C ILE A 32 8.68 9.68 8.34
N GLU A 33 8.43 8.48 8.82
CA GLU A 33 9.06 7.90 10.01
C GLU A 33 10.45 7.33 9.76
N ILE A 34 10.70 6.79 8.56
CA ILE A 34 12.00 6.19 8.21
C ILE A 34 13.07 7.28 8.01
N ASP A 35 14.33 6.92 8.28
CA ASP A 35 15.43 7.90 8.24
C ASP A 35 15.68 8.47 6.84
N TYR A 36 15.53 7.64 5.81
CA TYR A 36 15.75 8.03 4.42
C TYR A 36 14.52 7.71 3.58
N PRO A 37 13.71 8.70 3.22
CA PRO A 37 12.44 8.50 2.50
C PRO A 37 12.55 7.67 1.21
N HIS A 38 13.69 7.75 0.51
CA HIS A 38 13.90 6.97 -0.72
C HIS A 38 13.99 5.46 -0.48
N GLN A 39 14.15 5.02 0.78
CA GLN A 39 14.17 3.61 1.15
C GLN A 39 12.77 3.01 1.34
N ILE A 40 11.71 3.77 1.07
CA ILE A 40 10.34 3.28 1.25
C ILE A 40 10.06 1.99 0.45
N ALA A 41 10.63 1.86 -0.73
CA ALA A 41 10.46 0.65 -1.54
C ALA A 41 11.07 -0.59 -0.85
N GLU A 42 12.24 -0.45 -0.25
CA GLU A 42 12.88 -1.53 0.50
C GLU A 42 12.06 -1.93 1.73
N VAL A 43 11.51 -0.93 2.43
CA VAL A 43 10.62 -1.16 3.58
C VAL A 43 9.38 -1.93 3.15
N MET A 44 8.76 -1.55 2.05
CA MET A 44 7.59 -2.24 1.52
C MET A 44 7.92 -3.69 1.13
N ARG A 45 9.06 -3.92 0.48
CA ARG A 45 9.53 -5.29 0.18
C ARG A 45 9.75 -6.11 1.44
N HIS A 46 10.38 -5.53 2.44
CA HIS A 46 10.66 -6.21 3.71
C HIS A 46 9.38 -6.66 4.39
N ILE A 47 8.39 -5.79 4.49
CA ILE A 47 7.09 -6.14 5.06
C ILE A 47 6.44 -7.28 4.27
N ARG A 48 6.48 -7.21 2.95
CA ARG A 48 5.93 -8.29 2.10
C ARG A 48 6.66 -9.62 2.31
N GLN A 49 7.97 -9.59 2.41
CA GLN A 49 8.78 -10.80 2.64
C GLN A 49 8.48 -11.45 3.99
N VAL A 50 8.36 -10.65 5.05
CA VAL A 50 8.09 -11.19 6.40
C VAL A 50 6.64 -11.64 6.55
N CYS A 51 5.69 -10.88 6.05
CA CYS A 51 4.26 -11.10 6.31
C CYS A 51 3.57 -11.93 5.22
N GLY A 52 4.19 -12.08 4.06
CA GLY A 52 3.63 -12.88 2.97
C GLY A 52 2.26 -12.39 2.52
N ASP A 53 1.35 -13.31 2.26
CA ASP A 53 0.00 -13.01 1.76
C ASP A 53 -0.89 -12.29 2.77
N ARG A 54 -0.43 -12.16 4.02
CA ARG A 54 -1.12 -11.38 5.04
C ARG A 54 -0.80 -9.89 4.99
N SER A 55 0.17 -9.48 4.16
CA SER A 55 0.53 -8.08 4.00
C SER A 55 -0.50 -7.31 3.18
N VAL A 56 -0.79 -6.09 3.61
CA VAL A 56 -1.72 -5.17 2.95
C VAL A 56 -0.97 -3.87 2.65
N ALA A 57 -0.91 -3.45 1.41
CA ALA A 57 -0.36 -2.16 1.05
C ALA A 57 -1.42 -1.08 1.25
N ALA A 58 -1.08 -0.03 1.99
CA ALA A 58 -2.01 1.03 2.33
C ALA A 58 -1.41 2.41 2.16
N SER A 59 -2.27 3.35 1.90
CA SER A 59 -2.08 4.79 1.80
C SER A 59 -1.27 5.27 0.58
N ARG A 60 -1.53 6.51 0.20
CA ARG A 60 -0.89 7.22 -0.91
C ARG A 60 -0.98 6.49 -2.25
N MET A 61 -2.11 5.84 -2.50
CA MET A 61 -2.39 5.20 -3.79
C MET A 61 -3.45 5.97 -4.56
N LEU A 62 -3.22 6.10 -5.87
CA LEU A 62 -4.20 6.62 -6.82
C LEU A 62 -4.72 8.04 -6.53
N GLY A 63 -3.91 8.86 -5.86
CA GLY A 63 -4.30 10.23 -5.52
C GLY A 63 -4.67 11.11 -6.71
N SER A 64 -4.13 10.83 -7.89
CA SER A 64 -4.45 11.57 -9.11
C SER A 64 -5.93 11.43 -9.53
N LEU A 65 -6.59 10.34 -9.15
CA LEU A 65 -8.00 10.12 -9.44
C LEU A 65 -8.94 11.10 -8.70
N LEU A 66 -8.45 11.77 -7.67
CA LEU A 66 -9.22 12.82 -6.98
C LEU A 66 -9.35 14.08 -7.82
N ARG A 67 -8.49 14.28 -8.83
CA ARG A 67 -8.42 15.48 -9.67
C ARG A 67 -8.71 15.20 -11.13
N HIS A 68 -8.51 13.97 -11.59
CA HIS A 68 -8.66 13.59 -12.99
C HIS A 68 -9.41 12.27 -13.12
N PRO A 69 -10.19 12.07 -14.20
CA PRO A 69 -10.92 10.82 -14.41
C PRO A 69 -10.03 9.64 -14.76
N MET A 70 -8.78 9.89 -15.14
CA MET A 70 -7.79 8.85 -15.43
C MET A 70 -6.63 8.90 -14.45
N PRO A 71 -6.09 7.75 -14.04
CA PRO A 71 -4.93 7.73 -13.17
C PRO A 71 -3.70 8.25 -13.90
N SER A 72 -2.83 8.94 -13.17
CA SER A 72 -1.55 9.40 -13.70
C SER A 72 -0.61 8.23 -13.98
N CYS A 73 0.38 8.46 -14.86
CA CYS A 73 1.42 7.46 -15.11
C CYS A 73 2.15 7.02 -13.83
N PRO A 74 2.58 7.92 -12.92
CA PRO A 74 3.16 7.49 -11.64
C PRO A 74 2.24 6.62 -10.80
N ASP A 75 0.92 6.90 -10.77
CA ASP A 75 -0.03 6.09 -10.02
C ASP A 75 -0.18 4.68 -10.61
N ILE A 76 -0.19 4.57 -11.93
CA ILE A 76 -0.22 3.27 -12.61
C ILE A 76 1.06 2.48 -12.31
N MET A 77 2.22 3.14 -12.41
CA MET A 77 3.52 2.53 -12.12
C MET A 77 3.62 2.08 -10.67
N ASP A 78 3.05 2.85 -9.73
CA ASP A 78 3.01 2.50 -8.32
C ASP A 78 2.25 1.19 -8.08
N VAL A 79 1.06 1.05 -8.65
CA VAL A 79 0.27 -0.19 -8.53
C VAL A 79 1.00 -1.37 -9.15
N GLN A 80 1.60 -1.18 -10.32
CA GLN A 80 2.40 -2.22 -10.97
C GLN A 80 3.60 -2.64 -10.11
N PHE A 81 4.29 -1.68 -9.51
CA PHE A 81 5.44 -1.94 -8.66
C PHE A 81 5.05 -2.73 -7.40
N LEU A 82 3.94 -2.37 -6.77
CA LEU A 82 3.40 -3.13 -5.63
C LEU A 82 3.03 -4.55 -6.04
N LYS A 83 2.46 -4.74 -7.23
CA LYS A 83 2.18 -6.07 -7.78
C LYS A 83 3.48 -6.88 -7.93
N GLU A 84 4.52 -6.29 -8.49
CA GLU A 84 5.81 -6.95 -8.69
C GLU A 84 6.48 -7.34 -7.37
N MET A 85 6.25 -6.55 -6.31
CA MET A 85 6.68 -6.92 -4.95
C MET A 85 5.90 -8.11 -4.39
N GLY A 86 4.75 -8.45 -4.97
CA GLY A 86 3.90 -9.55 -4.53
C GLY A 86 2.67 -9.15 -3.73
N TYR A 87 2.39 -7.85 -3.56
CA TYR A 87 1.17 -7.42 -2.88
C TYR A 87 -0.07 -7.78 -3.69
N THR A 88 -1.06 -8.36 -3.01
CA THR A 88 -2.36 -8.72 -3.58
C THR A 88 -3.52 -8.11 -2.82
N ARG A 89 -3.24 -7.44 -1.70
CA ARG A 89 -4.24 -6.79 -0.85
C ARG A 89 -3.89 -5.31 -0.72
N PHE A 90 -4.89 -4.48 -0.91
CA PHE A 90 -4.74 -3.04 -0.91
C PHE A 90 -5.81 -2.39 -0.06
N LEU A 91 -5.45 -1.37 0.69
CA LEU A 91 -6.40 -0.54 1.43
C LEU A 91 -6.44 0.84 0.78
N ILE A 92 -7.59 1.17 0.24
CA ILE A 92 -7.83 2.44 -0.47
C ILE A 92 -8.32 3.49 0.53
N GLY A 93 -7.84 4.71 0.38
CA GLY A 93 -8.17 5.82 1.27
C GLY A 93 -9.64 6.24 1.22
N ASP A 94 -10.11 6.83 2.31
CA ASP A 94 -11.50 7.26 2.47
C ASP A 94 -11.92 8.29 1.41
N ASP A 95 -11.02 9.19 1.05
CA ASP A 95 -11.25 10.22 0.04
C ASP A 95 -11.63 9.63 -1.33
N ILE A 96 -11.10 8.47 -1.67
CA ILE A 96 -11.48 7.73 -2.88
C ILE A 96 -12.75 6.92 -2.64
N CYS A 97 -12.82 6.21 -1.50
CA CYS A 97 -13.94 5.30 -1.20
C CYS A 97 -15.29 6.03 -1.09
N PHE A 98 -15.32 7.28 -0.63
CA PHE A 98 -16.55 8.04 -0.50
C PHE A 98 -17.04 8.66 -1.80
N ARG A 99 -16.28 8.54 -2.88
CA ARG A 99 -16.66 9.06 -4.20
C ARG A 99 -16.83 7.89 -5.16
N LYS A 100 -18.08 7.52 -5.42
CA LYS A 100 -18.44 6.33 -6.21
C LYS A 100 -17.68 6.23 -7.54
N GLU A 101 -17.65 7.31 -8.30
CA GLU A 101 -17.02 7.32 -9.63
C GLU A 101 -15.49 7.14 -9.54
N VAL A 102 -14.88 7.77 -8.54
CA VAL A 102 -13.43 7.66 -8.29
C VAL A 102 -13.09 6.24 -7.87
N LEU A 103 -13.86 5.66 -6.95
CA LEU A 103 -13.69 4.28 -6.51
C LEU A 103 -13.82 3.30 -7.68
N MET A 104 -14.78 3.51 -8.56
CA MET A 104 -14.97 2.64 -9.74
C MET A 104 -13.76 2.71 -10.68
N GLN A 105 -13.15 3.86 -10.87
CA GLN A 105 -11.92 4.00 -11.67
C GLN A 105 -10.74 3.27 -10.99
N ALA A 106 -10.63 3.38 -9.68
CA ALA A 106 -9.60 2.65 -8.93
C ALA A 106 -9.76 1.13 -9.10
N ILE A 107 -10.97 0.62 -8.95
CA ILE A 107 -11.27 -0.81 -9.13
C ILE A 107 -10.96 -1.27 -10.56
N ARG A 108 -11.29 -0.47 -11.56
CA ARG A 108 -10.97 -0.79 -12.96
C ARG A 108 -9.47 -0.91 -13.18
N LEU A 109 -8.69 -0.01 -12.61
CA LEU A 109 -7.23 -0.07 -12.71
C LEU A 109 -6.69 -1.33 -12.04
N PHE A 110 -7.11 -1.62 -10.80
CA PHE A 110 -6.67 -2.84 -10.12
C PHE A 110 -7.02 -4.10 -10.92
N ARG A 111 -8.24 -4.19 -11.44
CA ARG A 111 -8.64 -5.31 -12.29
C ARG A 111 -7.75 -5.44 -13.52
N ALA A 112 -7.45 -4.33 -14.21
CA ALA A 112 -6.61 -4.33 -15.40
C ALA A 112 -5.17 -4.78 -15.07
N VAL A 113 -4.62 -4.32 -13.96
CA VAL A 113 -3.25 -4.67 -13.54
C VAL A 113 -3.16 -6.13 -13.10
N PHE A 114 -4.16 -6.66 -12.42
CA PHE A 114 -4.13 -8.01 -11.82
C PHE A 114 -4.82 -9.09 -12.67
N THR A 115 -5.28 -8.75 -13.83
CA THR A 115 -5.78 -9.73 -14.82
C THR A 115 -4.64 -10.12 -15.76
#